data_9b7b020320b357a20780f919edc0dcf7
#
_entry.id   9b7b020320b357a20780f919edc0dcf7
#
_cell.length_a   1.000
_cell.length_b   1.000
_cell.length_c   1.000
_cell.angle_alpha   90.00
_cell.angle_beta   90.00
_cell.angle_gamma   90.00
#
_symmetry.space_group_name_H-M   'P 1'
#
loop_
_entity.id
_entity.type
_entity.pdbx_description
1 polymer ?
#
loop_
_entity_poly.entity_id
_entity_poly.type
_entity_poly.pdbx_seq_one_letter_code
_entity_poly.pdbx_strand_id
1 'polypeptide(L)'
;MKIAIDFDGTIVEDNYPSIGKPKMFVFETLRELQKKHELILWTCRQGRYLQEAVDFCEKNNVHFYAVNKNFPEEEYEEGYFMRKIDADMFIDDRNFGGFVSWSEIYQSINGEKPKEEKKKKWFWQK
;
A
#
# COMPACT_ATOMS: atom_id res chain seq x y z
N MET A 1 4.88 -10.55 -6.24
CA MET A 1 5.68 -9.31 -6.22
C MET A 1 5.86 -8.81 -4.80
N LYS A 2 6.86 -7.97 -4.62
CA LYS A 2 7.00 -7.18 -3.39
C LYS A 2 6.44 -5.80 -3.67
N ILE A 3 5.48 -5.38 -2.88
CA ILE A 3 4.80 -4.10 -3.06
C ILE A 3 5.01 -3.25 -1.81
N ALA A 4 5.68 -2.12 -1.96
CA ALA A 4 5.91 -1.19 -0.87
C ALA A 4 4.78 -0.16 -0.85
N ILE A 5 4.13 0.00 0.30
CA ILE A 5 2.93 0.81 0.43
C ILE A 5 3.13 1.84 1.54
N ASP A 6 2.89 3.10 1.21
CA ASP A 6 2.89 4.19 2.18
C ASP A 6 1.62 4.14 3.03
N PHE A 7 1.65 4.78 4.19
CA PHE A 7 0.51 4.77 5.12
C PHE A 7 -0.29 6.07 5.07
N ASP A 8 0.28 7.16 5.60
CA ASP A 8 -0.43 8.44 5.67
C ASP A 8 -0.62 9.05 4.29
N GLY A 9 -1.86 9.32 3.92
CA GLY A 9 -2.21 9.83 2.60
C GLY A 9 -2.44 8.74 1.56
N THR A 10 -2.14 7.48 1.86
CA THR A 10 -2.25 6.37 0.92
C THR A 10 -3.22 5.31 1.42
N ILE A 11 -2.99 4.72 2.59
CA ILE A 11 -3.93 3.78 3.21
C ILE A 11 -5.03 4.54 3.93
N VAL A 12 -4.67 5.61 4.60
CA VAL A 12 -5.60 6.48 5.32
C VAL A 12 -5.39 7.91 4.85
N GLU A 13 -6.39 8.76 5.11
CA GLU A 13 -6.22 10.20 4.92
C GLU A 13 -5.10 10.68 5.85
N ASP A 14 -4.32 11.65 5.40
CA ASP A 14 -3.21 12.16 6.20
C ASP A 14 -3.74 12.97 7.39
N ASN A 15 -3.54 12.44 8.57
CA ASN A 15 -3.93 13.08 9.84
C ASN A 15 -2.86 12.83 10.89
N TYR A 16 -1.63 12.64 10.44
CA TYR A 16 -0.49 12.35 11.31
C TYR A 16 -0.37 13.37 12.45
N PRO A 17 -0.11 12.95 13.70
CA PRO A 17 0.25 11.60 14.12
C PRO A 17 -0.93 10.65 14.38
N SER A 18 -2.16 11.17 14.38
CA SER A 18 -3.35 10.34 14.50
C SER A 18 -3.54 9.52 13.24
N ILE A 19 -4.36 8.48 13.34
CA ILE A 19 -4.68 7.65 12.18
C ILE A 19 -5.92 8.26 11.51
N GLY A 20 -5.75 8.66 10.25
CA GLY A 20 -6.84 9.23 9.50
C GLY A 20 -7.86 8.19 9.05
N LYS A 21 -8.87 8.66 8.35
CA LYS A 21 -9.93 7.81 7.84
C LYS A 21 -9.38 6.90 6.71
N PRO A 22 -9.71 5.61 6.71
CA PRO A 22 -9.27 4.73 5.63
C PRO A 22 -9.76 5.20 4.26
N LYS A 23 -8.92 5.06 3.27
CA LYS A 23 -9.29 5.34 1.88
C LYS A 23 -10.30 4.31 1.40
N MET A 24 -11.15 4.72 0.46
CA MET A 24 -12.18 3.85 -0.10
C MET A 24 -11.56 2.60 -0.72
N PHE A 25 -12.08 1.43 -0.39
CA PHE A 25 -11.66 0.12 -0.89
C PHE A 25 -10.24 -0.30 -0.50
N VAL A 26 -9.57 0.42 0.38
CA VAL A 26 -8.17 0.13 0.71
C VAL A 26 -8.01 -1.26 1.33
N PHE A 27 -8.77 -1.58 2.36
CA PHE A 27 -8.57 -2.86 3.04
C PHE A 27 -9.06 -4.05 2.22
N GLU A 28 -10.13 -3.89 1.49
CA GLU A 28 -10.59 -4.91 0.56
C GLU A 28 -9.50 -5.23 -0.46
N THR A 29 -8.86 -4.20 -1.00
CA THR A 29 -7.78 -4.36 -1.96
C THR A 29 -6.54 -4.99 -1.33
N LEU A 30 -6.12 -4.49 -0.18
CA LEU A 30 -4.92 -5.01 0.49
C LEU A 30 -5.09 -6.47 0.91
N ARG A 31 -6.28 -6.85 1.38
CA ARG A 31 -6.55 -8.25 1.73
C ARG A 31 -6.41 -9.18 0.54
N GLU A 32 -6.86 -8.73 -0.63
CA GLU A 32 -6.70 -9.54 -1.84
C GLU A 32 -5.25 -9.58 -2.30
N LEU A 33 -4.56 -8.46 -2.27
CA LEU A 33 -3.17 -8.40 -2.70
C LEU A 33 -2.25 -9.25 -1.83
N GLN A 34 -2.48 -9.28 -0.52
CA GLN A 34 -1.61 -10.05 0.38
C GLN A 34 -1.69 -11.56 0.16
N LYS A 35 -2.74 -12.04 -0.50
CA LYS A 35 -2.85 -13.46 -0.80
C LYS A 35 -1.83 -13.93 -1.84
N LYS A 36 -1.38 -13.03 -2.71
CA LYS A 36 -0.50 -13.37 -3.83
C LYS A 36 0.80 -12.59 -3.84
N HIS A 37 0.92 -11.58 -3.02
CA HIS A 37 2.08 -10.68 -3.02
C HIS A 37 2.57 -10.43 -1.61
N GLU A 38 3.82 -10.03 -1.51
CA GLU A 38 4.42 -9.63 -0.25
C GLU A 38 4.23 -8.13 -0.11
N LEU A 39 3.51 -7.71 0.93
CA LEU A 39 3.24 -6.30 1.19
C LEU A 39 4.22 -5.76 2.21
N ILE A 40 4.87 -4.68 1.88
CA ILE A 40 5.82 -4.00 2.77
C ILE A 40 5.22 -2.65 3.15
N LEU A 41 5.09 -2.39 4.44
CA LEU A 41 4.70 -1.06 4.88
C LEU A 41 5.94 -0.16 4.85
N TRP A 42 5.86 0.91 4.07
CA TRP A 42 6.98 1.82 3.86
C TRP A 42 6.55 3.22 4.24
N THR A 43 6.89 3.64 5.47
CA THR A 43 6.34 4.86 6.07
C THR A 43 7.39 5.64 6.83
N CYS A 44 7.17 6.95 6.97
CA CYS A 44 8.01 7.81 7.80
C CYS A 44 7.70 7.68 9.29
N ARG A 45 6.61 6.98 9.65
CA ARG A 45 6.27 6.80 11.06
C ARG A 45 7.32 6.00 11.78
N GLN A 46 7.53 6.31 13.06
CA GLN A 46 8.49 5.63 13.93
C GLN A 46 7.89 5.41 15.31
N GLY A 47 8.52 4.49 16.07
CA GLY A 47 8.14 4.26 17.45
C GLY A 47 6.69 3.85 17.60
N ARG A 48 6.01 4.40 18.59
CA ARG A 48 4.62 4.04 18.88
C ARG A 48 3.67 4.41 17.73
N TYR A 49 3.97 5.49 17.00
CA TYR A 49 3.13 5.88 15.87
C TYR A 49 3.20 4.87 14.75
N LEU A 50 4.36 4.26 14.55
CA LEU A 50 4.51 3.17 13.60
C LEU A 50 3.74 1.93 14.08
N GLN A 51 3.88 1.58 15.35
CA GLN A 51 3.18 0.43 15.90
C GLN A 51 1.67 0.61 15.83
N GLU A 52 1.17 1.81 16.08
CA GLU A 52 -0.26 2.11 15.95
C GLU A 52 -0.75 1.88 14.52
N ALA A 53 0.04 2.27 13.52
CA ALA A 53 -0.32 2.06 12.12
C ALA A 53 -0.35 0.57 11.76
N VAL A 54 0.65 -0.18 12.21
CA VAL A 54 0.71 -1.63 11.99
C VAL A 54 -0.48 -2.32 12.65
N ASP A 55 -0.76 -1.98 13.92
CA ASP A 55 -1.88 -2.57 14.66
C ASP A 55 -3.21 -2.26 13.99
N PHE A 56 -3.36 -1.05 13.49
CA PHE A 56 -4.57 -0.64 12.79
C PHE A 56 -4.80 -1.49 11.54
N CYS A 57 -3.76 -1.75 10.78
CA CYS A 57 -3.86 -2.60 9.60
C CYS A 57 -4.15 -4.05 9.99
N GLU A 58 -3.50 -4.55 11.04
CA GLU A 58 -3.74 -5.92 11.50
C GLU A 58 -5.17 -6.13 11.97
N LYS A 59 -5.76 -5.15 12.63
CA LYS A 59 -7.17 -5.19 13.01
C LYS A 59 -8.10 -5.30 11.81
N ASN A 60 -7.63 -4.82 10.67
CA ASN A 60 -8.37 -4.91 9.42
C ASN A 60 -7.92 -6.10 8.57
N ASN A 61 -7.25 -7.06 9.18
CA ASN A 61 -6.79 -8.30 8.53
C ASN A 61 -5.78 -8.09 7.41
N VAL A 62 -4.96 -7.06 7.54
CA VAL A 62 -3.85 -6.83 6.62
C VAL A 62 -2.55 -7.04 7.38
N HIS A 63 -1.75 -8.00 6.92
CA HIS A 63 -0.52 -8.40 7.58
C HIS A 63 0.66 -8.15 6.65
N PHE A 64 1.55 -7.27 7.07
CA PHE A 64 2.68 -6.92 6.23
C PHE A 64 3.79 -7.95 6.35
N TYR A 65 4.39 -8.27 5.21
CA TYR A 65 5.56 -9.14 5.14
C TYR A 65 6.74 -8.52 5.88
N ALA A 66 6.92 -7.21 5.75
CA ALA A 66 7.95 -6.46 6.44
C ALA A 66 7.49 -5.01 6.64
N VAL A 67 8.10 -4.33 7.61
CA VAL A 67 7.78 -2.93 7.92
C VAL A 67 9.07 -2.13 7.84
N ASN A 68 9.16 -1.21 6.89
CA ASN A 68 10.34 -0.38 6.64
C ASN A 68 11.61 -1.20 6.39
N LYS A 69 11.46 -2.40 5.87
CA LYS A 69 12.53 -3.35 5.58
C LYS A 69 12.21 -4.12 4.31
N ASN A 70 13.22 -4.69 3.71
CA ASN A 70 13.04 -5.53 2.52
C ASN A 70 12.49 -6.92 2.86
N PHE A 71 12.81 -7.44 4.03
CA PHE A 71 12.34 -8.74 4.52
C PHE A 71 12.38 -8.73 6.05
N PRO A 72 11.60 -9.62 6.71
CA PRO A 72 11.41 -9.54 8.17
C PRO A 72 12.70 -9.60 8.99
N GLU A 73 13.68 -10.39 8.55
CA GLU A 73 14.92 -10.61 9.28
C GLU A 73 15.99 -9.56 8.95
N GLU A 74 15.70 -8.62 8.07
CA GLU A 74 16.68 -7.61 7.70
C GLU A 74 17.02 -6.73 8.90
N GLU A 75 18.30 -6.62 9.20
CA GLU A 75 18.78 -5.78 10.28
C GLU A 75 19.48 -4.56 9.70
N TYR A 76 19.27 -3.43 10.36
CA TYR A 76 19.98 -2.21 10.01
C TYR A 76 21.43 -2.34 10.48
N GLU A 77 22.37 -2.14 9.57
CA GLU A 77 23.79 -2.08 9.89
C GLU A 77 24.29 -0.67 9.63
N GLU A 78 25.11 -0.18 10.55
CA GLU A 78 25.73 1.14 10.39
C GLU A 78 26.56 1.14 9.11
N GLY A 79 26.34 2.13 8.26
CA GLY A 79 26.98 2.19 6.96
C GLY A 79 26.10 1.77 5.82
N TYR A 80 24.98 1.11 6.10
CA TYR A 80 23.99 0.74 5.09
C TYR A 80 22.73 1.60 5.15
N PHE A 81 22.82 2.73 5.85
CA PHE A 81 21.74 3.69 5.84
C PHE A 81 21.56 4.25 4.43
N MET A 82 20.40 4.77 4.14
CA MET A 82 20.04 5.32 2.83
C MET A 82 19.79 4.25 1.76
N ARG A 83 19.78 2.98 2.15
CA ARG A 83 19.47 1.96 1.20
C ARG A 83 18.01 2.04 0.77
N LYS A 84 17.80 2.05 -0.54
CA LYS A 84 16.46 2.06 -1.09
C LYS A 84 15.79 0.71 -0.86
N ILE A 85 14.49 0.73 -0.57
CA ILE A 85 13.70 -0.50 -0.50
C ILE A 85 13.68 -1.15 -1.88
N ASP A 86 13.98 -2.44 -1.92
CA ASP A 86 13.94 -3.21 -3.15
C ASP A 86 12.56 -3.83 -3.32
N ALA A 87 11.66 -3.07 -3.90
CA ALA A 87 10.31 -3.51 -4.17
C ALA A 87 10.03 -3.47 -5.67
N ASP A 88 9.13 -4.33 -6.11
CA ASP A 88 8.73 -4.36 -7.52
C ASP A 88 7.80 -3.21 -7.86
N MET A 89 7.08 -2.71 -6.85
CA MET A 89 6.12 -1.63 -7.05
C MET A 89 6.02 -0.80 -5.79
N PHE A 90 5.84 0.52 -5.96
CA PHE A 90 5.59 1.44 -4.85
C PHE A 90 4.21 2.05 -5.03
N ILE A 91 3.40 2.01 -3.95
CA ILE A 91 2.08 2.65 -3.93
C ILE A 91 2.15 3.77 -2.89
N ASP A 92 2.08 5.01 -3.36
CA ASP A 92 2.33 6.19 -2.56
C ASP A 92 1.51 7.35 -3.11
N ASP A 93 1.09 8.26 -2.22
CA ASP A 93 0.34 9.45 -2.61
C ASP A 93 1.23 10.57 -3.17
N ARG A 94 2.53 10.45 -2.99
CA ARG A 94 3.50 11.46 -3.42
C ARG A 94 4.18 11.13 -4.75
N ASN A 95 3.58 10.25 -5.53
CA ASN A 95 4.07 9.95 -6.85
C ASN A 95 3.78 11.09 -7.82
N PHE A 96 4.62 11.19 -8.85
CA PHE A 96 4.34 12.11 -9.93
C PHE A 96 2.98 11.73 -10.55
N GLY A 97 2.09 12.69 -10.66
CA GLY A 97 0.72 12.42 -11.12
C GLY A 97 -0.26 12.12 -9.99
N GLY A 98 0.22 11.99 -8.76
CA GLY A 98 -0.62 11.77 -7.59
C GLY A 98 -0.97 10.31 -7.34
N PHE A 99 -1.98 10.09 -6.51
CA PHE A 99 -2.45 8.77 -6.13
C PHE A 99 -3.56 8.29 -7.08
N VAL A 100 -3.43 7.06 -7.53
CA VAL A 100 -4.52 6.41 -8.27
C VAL A 100 -5.55 5.94 -7.25
N SER A 101 -6.62 5.31 -7.64
CA SER A 101 -7.57 4.78 -6.67
C SER A 101 -7.22 3.34 -6.31
N TRP A 102 -7.62 2.90 -5.13
CA TRP A 102 -7.38 1.52 -4.71
C TRP A 102 -8.10 0.52 -5.61
N SER A 103 -9.26 0.88 -6.14
CA SER A 103 -9.97 -0.01 -7.06
C SER A 103 -9.21 -0.18 -8.38
N GLU A 104 -8.59 0.86 -8.89
CA GLU A 104 -7.76 0.76 -10.10
C GLU A 104 -6.50 -0.07 -9.84
N ILE A 105 -5.90 0.11 -8.68
CA ILE A 105 -4.73 -0.65 -8.28
C ILE A 105 -5.08 -2.14 -8.20
N TYR A 106 -6.19 -2.46 -7.57
CA TYR A 106 -6.67 -3.85 -7.47
C TYR A 106 -6.78 -4.50 -8.84
N GLN A 107 -7.44 -3.82 -9.76
CA GLN A 107 -7.67 -4.34 -11.10
C GLN A 107 -6.37 -4.51 -11.89
N SER A 108 -5.48 -3.56 -11.77
CA SER A 108 -4.20 -3.61 -12.48
C SER A 108 -3.32 -4.77 -12.00
N ILE A 109 -3.25 -4.97 -10.70
CA ILE A 109 -2.37 -5.98 -10.12
C ILE A 109 -2.93 -7.38 -10.25
N ASN A 110 -4.23 -7.54 -10.11
CA ASN A 110 -4.87 -8.84 -10.21
C ASN A 110 -5.02 -9.36 -11.64
N GLY A 111 -4.60 -8.58 -12.63
CA GLY A 111 -4.65 -9.00 -14.01
C GLY A 111 -6.05 -8.98 -14.60
N GLU A 112 -6.99 -8.35 -13.96
CA GLU A 112 -8.31 -8.13 -14.53
C GLU A 112 -8.19 -7.13 -15.66
N LYS A 113 -9.06 -7.26 -16.64
CA LYS A 113 -9.09 -6.28 -17.72
C LYS A 113 -9.38 -4.90 -17.14
N PRO A 114 -8.75 -3.88 -17.67
CA PRO A 114 -8.99 -2.53 -17.19
C PRO A 114 -10.48 -2.24 -17.17
N LYS A 115 -10.93 -1.72 -16.05
CA LYS A 115 -12.32 -1.35 -15.88
C LYS A 115 -12.75 -0.34 -16.93
N GLU A 116 -11.81 0.41 -17.43
CA GLU A 116 -12.02 1.40 -18.46
C GLU A 116 -12.59 0.79 -19.74
N GLU A 117 -12.09 -0.36 -20.20
CA GLU A 117 -12.65 -1.03 -21.35
C GLU A 117 -14.07 -1.47 -21.12
N LYS A 118 -14.34 -2.07 -19.96
CA LYS A 118 -15.69 -2.47 -19.58
C LYS A 118 -16.60 -1.25 -19.50
N LYS A 119 -16.07 -0.16 -18.95
CA LYS A 119 -16.78 1.08 -18.79
C LYS A 119 -17.13 1.70 -20.15
N LYS A 120 -16.21 1.67 -21.09
CA LYS A 120 -16.45 2.13 -22.45
C LYS A 120 -17.57 1.35 -23.10
N LYS A 121 -17.55 0.04 -22.98
CA LYS A 121 -18.63 -0.81 -23.50
C LYS A 121 -19.96 -0.41 -22.90
N TRP A 122 -19.97 -0.18 -21.60
CA TRP A 122 -21.20 0.18 -20.91
C TRP A 122 -21.80 1.49 -21.42
N PHE A 123 -20.99 2.52 -21.50
CA PHE A 123 -21.46 3.83 -21.86
C PHE A 123 -21.81 3.94 -23.34
N TRP A 124 -21.11 3.25 -24.18
CA TRP A 124 -21.28 3.39 -25.61
C TRP A 124 -22.28 2.41 -26.22
N GLN A 125 -22.64 1.44 -25.47
CA GLN A 125 -23.70 0.49 -25.86
C GLN A 125 -25.07 0.95 -25.39
N LYS A 126 -25.11 2.01 -24.69
CA LYS A 126 -26.38 2.64 -24.32
C LYS A 126 -26.94 3.38 -25.54
#